data_474b4a59d2a74fbc303115cfd20b9bcb
#
_entry.id   474b4a59d2a74fbc303115cfd20b9bcb
#
_cell.length_a   1.000
_cell.length_b   1.000
_cell.length_c   1.000
_cell.angle_alpha   90.00
_cell.angle_beta   90.00
_cell.angle_gamma   90.00
#
_symmetry.space_group_name_H-M   'P 1'
#
loop_
_entity.id
_entity.type
_entity.pdbx_description
1 polymer ?
#
loop_
_entity_poly.entity_id
_entity_poly.type
_entity_poly.pdbx_seq_one_letter_code
_entity_poly.pdbx_strand_id
1 'polypeptide(L)'
;MTNPVTQKKSLKLLFIAPKGKKDSKTNQKPLFHMAIGVLVSLTPKEHHIEIADEHFEDSINYDGDYDLVGITSRTIDATRAYEIADKFREKGKKVILGGLHVSFNAEEAMAHADCIVCGEAENLWATVLEDVSLGCLKPTYNAKDFPPVTKIVPLDYERIAQASKREKVDGSKSIPIYVTRGCPYECSFCVTPNFTGKLYRSQKPEDLKRQIETAKKVFFKANRKSSKPWFMLCDENLGVSKKRLWETLDLLKGCDINYSVFFSMNFLEDKETIRKLVESGCNMVLVGFESIKQSTLEAYNKGHINSAEIFSQVIEECRQAGLNVQGNFLVNPDLDSFKDMDDLVHFVGKNHIFMPIFQIITPYPGTKMYWEYKEKGLITDYDWEKYNAINLVIHSEHYDPIAFQHKFMTSYYKTYSWINIANRVKHNPYKLLNLITSLAFKKNLKEQLNTFECNHNIRTTRSIK
;
A
#
# COMPACT_ATOMS: atom_id res chain seq x y z
N MET A 1 43.31 -29.36 -16.18
CA MET A 1 42.33 -29.82 -15.18
C MET A 1 41.15 -28.86 -15.25
N THR A 2 40.10 -29.26 -15.93
CA THR A 2 38.88 -28.51 -16.04
C THR A 2 38.15 -28.59 -14.69
N ASN A 3 38.00 -27.45 -14.01
CA ASN A 3 37.17 -27.38 -12.81
C ASN A 3 35.77 -27.95 -13.15
N PRO A 4 35.21 -28.84 -12.31
CA PRO A 4 33.86 -29.31 -12.51
C PRO A 4 32.94 -28.07 -12.33
N VAL A 5 32.21 -27.73 -13.37
CA VAL A 5 31.07 -26.80 -13.29
C VAL A 5 30.12 -27.45 -12.27
N THR A 6 30.16 -26.99 -11.04
CA THR A 6 29.18 -27.37 -10.01
C THR A 6 27.81 -26.98 -10.56
N GLN A 7 27.04 -27.97 -10.99
CA GLN A 7 25.64 -27.78 -11.39
C GLN A 7 24.92 -27.10 -10.23
N LYS A 8 24.52 -25.83 -10.40
CA LYS A 8 23.78 -25.10 -9.36
C LYS A 8 22.51 -25.91 -9.05
N LYS A 9 22.34 -26.29 -7.78
CA LYS A 9 21.19 -27.05 -7.30
C LYS A 9 19.90 -26.21 -7.57
N SER A 10 18.90 -26.79 -8.21
CA SER A 10 17.57 -26.20 -8.30
C SER A 10 16.92 -26.15 -6.92
N LEU A 11 16.51 -24.97 -6.46
CA LEU A 11 15.88 -24.75 -5.17
C LEU A 11 14.37 -24.78 -5.29
N LYS A 12 13.71 -25.28 -4.25
CA LYS A 12 12.25 -25.15 -4.04
C LYS A 12 11.99 -24.02 -3.04
N LEU A 13 11.35 -22.96 -3.50
CA LEU A 13 11.13 -21.73 -2.76
C LEU A 13 9.64 -21.54 -2.50
N LEU A 14 9.29 -21.18 -1.28
CA LEU A 14 7.93 -20.71 -0.93
C LEU A 14 7.98 -19.24 -0.56
N PHE A 15 7.19 -18.40 -1.22
CA PHE A 15 7.02 -16.99 -0.85
C PHE A 15 5.67 -16.76 -0.21
N ILE A 16 5.66 -16.08 0.94
CA ILE A 16 4.46 -15.88 1.75
C ILE A 16 4.19 -14.39 1.95
N ALA A 17 2.95 -13.97 1.68
CA ALA A 17 2.39 -12.70 2.14
C ALA A 17 1.42 -12.97 3.28
N PRO A 18 1.81 -12.74 4.54
CA PRO A 18 0.94 -12.94 5.69
C PRO A 18 -0.14 -11.86 5.75
N LYS A 19 -1.24 -12.16 6.44
CA LYS A 19 -2.32 -11.22 6.70
C LYS A 19 -2.55 -11.09 8.20
N GLY A 20 -2.29 -9.91 8.74
CA GLY A 20 -2.57 -9.59 10.14
C GLY A 20 -4.06 -9.72 10.48
N LYS A 21 -4.37 -10.16 11.69
CA LYS A 21 -5.76 -10.39 12.15
C LYS A 21 -6.63 -9.13 12.09
N LYS A 22 -6.01 -7.96 12.29
CA LYS A 22 -6.69 -6.64 12.29
C LYS A 22 -6.55 -5.88 10.97
N ASP A 23 -6.03 -6.54 9.91
CA ASP A 23 -5.96 -5.90 8.59
C ASP A 23 -7.36 -5.62 8.04
N SER A 24 -7.54 -4.43 7.51
CA SER A 24 -8.83 -3.98 6.99
C SER A 24 -9.27 -4.85 5.80
N LYS A 25 -10.54 -5.24 5.78
CA LYS A 25 -11.16 -5.90 4.65
C LYS A 25 -11.42 -4.88 3.54
N THR A 26 -10.38 -4.44 2.84
CA THR A 26 -10.57 -3.59 1.64
C THR A 26 -10.98 -4.45 0.46
N ASN A 27 -12.02 -4.04 -0.26
CA ASN A 27 -12.55 -4.78 -1.40
C ASN A 27 -11.68 -4.69 -2.67
N GLN A 28 -10.68 -3.79 -2.68
CA GLN A 28 -9.76 -3.61 -3.81
C GLN A 28 -8.38 -4.17 -3.45
N LYS A 29 -8.22 -5.47 -3.62
CA LYS A 29 -6.92 -6.12 -3.46
C LYS A 29 -6.29 -6.32 -4.83
N PRO A 30 -5.01 -5.95 -5.01
CA PRO A 30 -4.27 -6.32 -6.20
C PRO A 30 -4.14 -7.84 -6.27
N LEU A 31 -3.98 -8.40 -7.47
CA LEU A 31 -3.97 -9.85 -7.72
C LEU A 31 -2.85 -10.61 -7.01
N PHE A 32 -1.79 -9.94 -6.59
CA PHE A 32 -0.66 -10.50 -5.84
C PHE A 32 0.09 -9.39 -5.10
N HIS A 33 0.85 -9.78 -4.09
CA HIS A 33 1.69 -8.85 -3.32
C HIS A 33 2.92 -8.43 -4.14
N MET A 34 3.15 -7.11 -4.32
CA MET A 34 4.20 -6.58 -5.20
C MET A 34 5.61 -7.05 -4.84
N ALA A 35 5.97 -7.10 -3.54
CA ALA A 35 7.30 -7.56 -3.14
C ALA A 35 7.54 -9.03 -3.57
N ILE A 36 6.50 -9.88 -3.47
CA ILE A 36 6.57 -11.26 -3.97
C ILE A 36 6.71 -11.28 -5.49
N GLY A 37 5.95 -10.45 -6.21
CA GLY A 37 6.07 -10.33 -7.66
C GLY A 37 7.50 -9.96 -8.11
N VAL A 38 8.15 -9.05 -7.39
CA VAL A 38 9.55 -8.68 -7.62
C VAL A 38 10.49 -9.87 -7.37
N LEU A 39 10.37 -10.56 -6.22
CA LEU A 39 11.21 -11.72 -5.90
C LEU A 39 11.06 -12.86 -6.92
N VAL A 40 9.84 -13.15 -7.36
CA VAL A 40 9.58 -14.14 -8.42
C VAL A 40 10.31 -13.76 -9.71
N SER A 41 10.27 -12.48 -10.07
CA SER A 41 10.88 -11.97 -11.30
C SER A 41 12.40 -11.94 -11.25
N LEU A 42 12.99 -11.78 -10.07
CA LEU A 42 14.44 -11.81 -9.81
C LEU A 42 15.00 -13.22 -9.70
N THR A 43 14.16 -14.19 -9.35
CA THR A 43 14.59 -15.57 -9.12
C THR A 43 14.88 -16.26 -10.44
N PRO A 44 16.06 -16.90 -10.66
CA PRO A 44 16.38 -17.64 -11.87
C PRO A 44 15.37 -18.74 -12.20
N LYS A 45 15.20 -19.05 -13.51
CA LYS A 45 14.12 -19.94 -13.98
C LYS A 45 14.30 -21.40 -13.57
N GLU A 46 15.50 -21.82 -13.23
CA GLU A 46 15.83 -23.16 -12.74
C GLU A 46 15.24 -23.48 -11.36
N HIS A 47 14.86 -22.45 -10.59
CA HIS A 47 14.26 -22.65 -9.27
C HIS A 47 12.73 -22.80 -9.37
N HIS A 48 12.18 -23.70 -8.55
CA HIS A 48 10.73 -23.86 -8.41
C HIS A 48 10.19 -22.91 -7.36
N ILE A 49 9.08 -22.22 -7.67
CA ILE A 49 8.47 -21.24 -6.76
C ILE A 49 7.02 -21.59 -6.51
N GLU A 50 6.62 -21.54 -5.24
CA GLU A 50 5.25 -21.52 -4.80
C GLU A 50 4.96 -20.19 -4.08
N ILE A 51 3.72 -19.71 -4.15
CA ILE A 51 3.24 -18.50 -3.45
C ILE A 51 2.05 -18.87 -2.59
N ALA A 52 2.09 -18.42 -1.32
CA ALA A 52 0.94 -18.44 -0.42
C ALA A 52 0.64 -17.01 0.03
N ASP A 53 -0.48 -16.44 -0.41
CA ASP A 53 -0.91 -15.09 -0.07
C ASP A 53 -2.20 -15.17 0.75
N GLU A 54 -2.09 -14.99 2.08
CA GLU A 54 -3.23 -15.06 3.00
C GLU A 54 -4.28 -13.97 2.73
N HIS A 55 -3.94 -12.89 1.99
CA HIS A 55 -4.93 -11.91 1.54
C HIS A 55 -5.93 -12.49 0.53
N PHE A 56 -5.57 -13.61 -0.11
CA PHE A 56 -6.42 -14.38 -1.02
C PHE A 56 -6.91 -15.68 -0.39
N GLU A 57 -6.74 -15.83 0.93
CA GLU A 57 -7.15 -17.02 1.68
C GLU A 57 -6.39 -18.29 1.24
N ASP A 58 -5.18 -18.12 0.67
CA ASP A 58 -4.32 -19.26 0.35
C ASP A 58 -3.92 -19.99 1.62
N SER A 59 -3.97 -21.31 1.56
CA SER A 59 -3.47 -22.16 2.64
C SER A 59 -1.95 -22.27 2.57
N ILE A 60 -1.29 -22.22 3.75
CA ILE A 60 0.14 -22.44 3.86
C ILE A 60 0.42 -23.92 4.11
N ASN A 61 1.17 -24.55 3.21
CA ASN A 61 1.62 -25.94 3.40
C ASN A 61 2.90 -25.96 4.25
N TYR A 62 2.77 -26.16 5.54
CA TYR A 62 3.89 -26.24 6.47
C TYR A 62 4.73 -27.52 6.34
N ASP A 63 4.21 -28.59 5.70
CA ASP A 63 4.90 -29.88 5.52
C ASP A 63 5.56 -30.00 4.15
N GLY A 64 5.51 -28.94 3.33
CA GLY A 64 6.13 -28.90 2.02
C GLY A 64 7.65 -29.06 2.08
N ASP A 65 8.22 -29.69 1.05
CA ASP A 65 9.65 -29.85 0.90
C ASP A 65 10.27 -28.59 0.29
N TYR A 66 10.47 -27.55 1.11
CA TYR A 66 11.08 -26.28 0.70
C TYR A 66 12.53 -26.19 1.17
N ASP A 67 13.43 -25.74 0.27
CA ASP A 67 14.81 -25.38 0.60
C ASP A 67 14.86 -24.02 1.30
N LEU A 68 13.92 -23.11 0.98
CA LEU A 68 13.83 -21.77 1.55
C LEU A 68 12.38 -21.28 1.60
N VAL A 69 12.02 -20.66 2.71
CA VAL A 69 10.75 -19.95 2.90
C VAL A 69 11.02 -18.46 3.05
N GLY A 70 10.55 -17.64 2.12
CA GLY A 70 10.66 -16.18 2.16
C GLY A 70 9.33 -15.53 2.55
N ILE A 71 9.33 -14.71 3.58
CA ILE A 71 8.12 -14.08 4.11
C ILE A 71 8.31 -12.56 4.05
N THR A 72 7.39 -11.85 3.40
CA THR A 72 7.37 -10.38 3.41
C THR A 72 6.49 -9.86 4.54
N SER A 73 6.87 -8.74 5.19
CA SER A 73 6.11 -8.19 6.30
C SER A 73 5.96 -6.67 6.23
N ARG A 74 4.70 -6.21 6.27
CA ARG A 74 4.34 -4.85 6.69
C ARG A 74 4.23 -4.84 8.21
N THR A 75 4.19 -3.65 8.82
CA THR A 75 4.10 -3.54 10.29
C THR A 75 2.85 -4.24 10.85
N ILE A 76 1.70 -4.05 10.24
CA ILE A 76 0.44 -4.67 10.68
C ILE A 76 0.43 -6.21 10.56
N ASP A 77 1.29 -6.77 9.70
CA ASP A 77 1.38 -8.21 9.45
C ASP A 77 2.50 -8.88 10.23
N ALA A 78 3.31 -8.12 10.99
CA ALA A 78 4.55 -8.60 11.61
C ALA A 78 4.32 -9.78 12.56
N THR A 79 3.37 -9.68 13.49
CA THR A 79 3.04 -10.77 14.42
C THR A 79 2.69 -12.04 13.67
N ARG A 80 1.90 -11.93 12.59
CA ARG A 80 1.53 -13.08 11.76
C ARG A 80 2.72 -13.65 10.99
N ALA A 81 3.59 -12.76 10.48
CA ALA A 81 4.81 -13.19 9.80
C ALA A 81 5.72 -14.00 10.74
N TYR A 82 5.86 -13.58 11.98
CA TYR A 82 6.64 -14.27 13.00
C TYR A 82 6.02 -15.62 13.39
N GLU A 83 4.69 -15.70 13.59
CA GLU A 83 3.99 -16.96 13.84
C GLU A 83 4.24 -18.00 12.72
N ILE A 84 4.23 -17.54 11.46
CA ILE A 84 4.49 -18.40 10.29
C ILE A 84 5.96 -18.83 10.25
N ALA A 85 6.86 -17.87 10.47
CA ALA A 85 8.30 -18.11 10.46
C ALA A 85 8.73 -19.16 11.50
N ASP A 86 8.28 -19.00 12.75
CA ASP A 86 8.58 -19.91 13.84
C ASP A 86 8.12 -21.33 13.55
N LYS A 87 6.89 -21.52 13.01
CA LYS A 87 6.37 -22.83 12.62
C LYS A 87 7.22 -23.54 11.55
N PHE A 88 7.76 -22.79 10.58
CA PHE A 88 8.66 -23.38 9.59
C PHE A 88 10.01 -23.74 10.19
N ARG A 89 10.55 -22.88 11.07
CA ARG A 89 11.81 -23.15 11.79
C ARG A 89 11.71 -24.37 12.71
N GLU A 90 10.59 -24.53 13.43
CA GLU A 90 10.30 -25.74 14.23
C GLU A 90 10.32 -27.01 13.39
N LYS A 91 9.98 -26.92 12.09
CA LYS A 91 10.07 -28.02 11.12
C LYS A 91 11.42 -28.11 10.41
N GLY A 92 12.43 -27.37 10.88
CA GLY A 92 13.77 -27.38 10.33
C GLY A 92 13.93 -26.74 8.95
N LYS A 93 12.94 -25.94 8.51
CA LYS A 93 13.03 -25.20 7.25
C LYS A 93 13.79 -23.91 7.43
N LYS A 94 14.58 -23.52 6.40
CA LYS A 94 15.26 -22.22 6.39
C LYS A 94 14.27 -21.10 6.08
N VAL A 95 14.26 -20.06 6.94
CA VAL A 95 13.33 -18.93 6.84
C VAL A 95 14.08 -17.62 6.66
N ILE A 96 13.66 -16.85 5.65
CA ILE A 96 14.07 -15.46 5.44
C ILE A 96 12.87 -14.55 5.68
N LEU A 97 13.05 -13.54 6.53
CA LEU A 97 12.11 -12.43 6.68
C LEU A 97 12.62 -11.19 5.92
N GLY A 98 11.71 -10.49 5.26
CA GLY A 98 12.01 -9.24 4.58
C GLY A 98 10.80 -8.30 4.54
N GLY A 99 10.96 -7.19 3.84
CA GLY A 99 9.92 -6.19 3.71
C GLY A 99 10.09 -5.00 4.65
N LEU A 100 9.08 -4.14 4.66
CA LEU A 100 9.16 -2.83 5.28
C LEU A 100 9.37 -2.91 6.80
N HIS A 101 8.60 -3.75 7.48
CA HIS A 101 8.71 -3.89 8.94
C HIS A 101 10.08 -4.41 9.36
N VAL A 102 10.53 -5.47 8.73
CA VAL A 102 11.84 -6.12 9.01
C VAL A 102 13.00 -5.15 8.82
N SER A 103 12.92 -4.28 7.81
CA SER A 103 13.97 -3.31 7.50
C SER A 103 14.21 -2.28 8.61
N PHE A 104 13.20 -2.02 9.45
CA PHE A 104 13.28 -1.03 10.54
C PHE A 104 13.16 -1.64 11.95
N ASN A 105 12.92 -2.96 12.04
CA ASN A 105 12.87 -3.73 13.29
C ASN A 105 13.70 -5.01 13.14
N ALA A 106 14.93 -4.86 12.65
CA ALA A 106 15.82 -5.97 12.29
C ALA A 106 16.13 -6.89 13.48
N GLU A 107 16.38 -6.34 14.66
CA GLU A 107 16.69 -7.10 15.87
C GLU A 107 15.53 -7.98 16.30
N GLU A 108 14.30 -7.45 16.31
CA GLU A 108 13.09 -8.20 16.61
C GLU A 108 12.86 -9.32 15.58
N ALA A 109 12.96 -8.98 14.29
CA ALA A 109 12.74 -9.95 13.21
C ALA A 109 13.76 -11.09 13.20
N MET A 110 15.02 -10.83 13.60
CA MET A 110 16.08 -11.83 13.68
C MET A 110 15.78 -12.93 14.69
N ALA A 111 15.02 -12.67 15.74
CA ALA A 111 14.59 -13.68 16.70
C ALA A 111 13.72 -14.78 16.05
N HIS A 112 13.03 -14.44 14.96
CA HIS A 112 12.07 -15.31 14.27
C HIS A 112 12.55 -15.87 12.94
N ALA A 113 13.79 -15.58 12.49
CA ALA A 113 14.27 -16.01 11.19
C ALA A 113 15.69 -16.56 11.24
N ASP A 114 16.08 -17.35 10.24
CA ASP A 114 17.48 -17.74 10.01
C ASP A 114 18.25 -16.61 9.32
N CYS A 115 17.53 -15.75 8.61
CA CYS A 115 18.10 -14.63 7.88
C CYS A 115 17.07 -13.51 7.73
N ILE A 116 17.53 -12.26 7.75
CA ILE A 116 16.73 -11.08 7.42
C ILE A 116 17.29 -10.35 6.21
N VAL A 117 16.37 -9.79 5.40
CA VAL A 117 16.68 -8.93 4.25
C VAL A 117 16.12 -7.54 4.51
N CYS A 118 17.01 -6.56 4.66
CA CYS A 118 16.68 -5.16 4.96
C CYS A 118 16.80 -4.29 3.69
N GLY A 119 15.73 -3.58 3.33
CA GLY A 119 15.65 -2.72 2.16
C GLY A 119 15.18 -3.43 0.90
N GLU A 120 15.48 -2.83 -0.25
CA GLU A 120 15.10 -3.36 -1.57
C GLU A 120 15.97 -4.59 -1.93
N ALA A 121 15.32 -5.69 -2.33
CA ALA A 121 16.01 -6.96 -2.58
C ALA A 121 16.69 -7.05 -3.96
N GLU A 122 16.43 -6.11 -4.87
CA GLU A 122 16.76 -6.21 -6.29
C GLU A 122 18.22 -6.49 -6.57
N ASN A 123 19.15 -5.88 -5.86
CA ASN A 123 20.59 -6.02 -6.11
C ASN A 123 21.27 -7.04 -5.18
N LEU A 124 20.55 -7.62 -4.23
CA LEU A 124 21.11 -8.58 -3.26
C LEU A 124 20.52 -10.00 -3.39
N TRP A 125 19.35 -10.14 -4.04
CA TRP A 125 18.62 -11.42 -4.08
C TRP A 125 19.40 -12.55 -4.73
N ALA A 126 20.13 -12.27 -5.80
CA ALA A 126 20.99 -13.28 -6.46
C ALA A 126 22.05 -13.83 -5.51
N THR A 127 22.69 -12.98 -4.69
CA THR A 127 23.66 -13.38 -3.66
C THR A 127 23.00 -14.23 -2.58
N VAL A 128 21.78 -13.86 -2.14
CA VAL A 128 21.02 -14.65 -1.17
C VAL A 128 20.79 -16.08 -1.68
N LEU A 129 20.32 -16.23 -2.92
CA LEU A 129 20.07 -17.55 -3.52
C LEU A 129 21.34 -18.35 -3.72
N GLU A 130 22.44 -17.70 -4.06
CA GLU A 130 23.73 -18.36 -4.17
C GLU A 130 24.21 -18.89 -2.80
N ASP A 131 24.17 -18.05 -1.76
CA ASP A 131 24.55 -18.44 -0.40
C ASP A 131 23.64 -19.57 0.14
N VAL A 132 22.33 -19.56 -0.17
CA VAL A 132 21.42 -20.69 0.14
C VAL A 132 21.87 -21.97 -0.55
N SER A 133 22.21 -21.90 -1.85
CA SER A 133 22.64 -23.06 -2.64
C SER A 133 23.92 -23.66 -2.13
N LEU A 134 24.81 -22.82 -1.59
CA LEU A 134 26.12 -23.24 -1.01
C LEU A 134 26.02 -23.62 0.48
N GLY A 135 24.86 -23.46 1.11
CA GLY A 135 24.66 -23.72 2.54
C GLY A 135 25.33 -22.70 3.47
N CYS A 136 25.68 -21.52 2.98
CA CYS A 136 26.38 -20.47 3.70
C CYS A 136 25.51 -19.18 3.88
N LEU A 137 24.19 -19.35 4.02
CA LEU A 137 23.25 -18.26 4.25
C LEU A 137 23.70 -17.41 5.44
N LYS A 138 23.85 -16.10 5.20
CA LYS A 138 24.20 -15.12 6.25
C LYS A 138 22.98 -14.75 7.08
N PRO A 139 23.17 -14.37 8.35
CA PRO A 139 22.05 -13.92 9.19
C PRO A 139 21.37 -12.66 8.65
N THR A 140 22.11 -11.78 7.97
CA THR A 140 21.58 -10.50 7.49
C THR A 140 22.17 -10.15 6.12
N TYR A 141 21.28 -9.66 5.23
CA TYR A 141 21.64 -8.94 4.01
C TYR A 141 20.99 -7.57 4.05
N ASN A 142 21.81 -6.52 3.96
CA ASN A 142 21.32 -5.15 3.98
C ASN A 142 21.54 -4.49 2.61
N ALA A 143 20.48 -3.92 2.04
CA ALA A 143 20.56 -3.26 0.73
C ALA A 143 21.61 -2.12 0.68
N LYS A 144 21.97 -1.53 1.84
CA LYS A 144 23.04 -0.51 1.93
C LYS A 144 24.42 -1.05 1.63
N ASP A 145 24.64 -2.36 1.76
CA ASP A 145 25.94 -3.03 1.50
C ASP A 145 26.08 -3.42 0.01
N PHE A 146 25.08 -3.12 -0.81
CA PHE A 146 25.02 -3.39 -2.24
C PHE A 146 24.88 -2.11 -3.05
N PRO A 147 25.17 -2.12 -4.35
CA PRO A 147 24.94 -0.97 -5.20
C PRO A 147 23.47 -0.53 -5.14
N PRO A 148 23.19 0.79 -5.17
CA PRO A 148 21.82 1.28 -5.08
C PRO A 148 20.98 0.79 -6.26
N VAL A 149 19.69 0.52 -6.00
CA VAL A 149 18.74 0.15 -7.04
C VAL A 149 18.44 1.35 -7.91
N THR A 150 18.88 1.32 -9.17
CA THR A 150 18.72 2.42 -10.14
C THR A 150 17.68 2.15 -11.20
N LYS A 151 17.16 0.91 -11.29
CA LYS A 151 16.19 0.47 -12.29
C LYS A 151 15.05 -0.27 -11.63
N ILE A 152 13.87 -0.15 -12.21
CA ILE A 152 12.71 -0.96 -11.81
C ILE A 152 12.81 -2.30 -12.52
N VAL A 153 12.67 -3.40 -11.76
CA VAL A 153 12.66 -4.76 -12.30
C VAL A 153 11.35 -5.01 -13.04
N PRO A 154 11.40 -5.40 -14.32
CA PRO A 154 10.20 -5.84 -15.03
C PRO A 154 9.63 -7.11 -14.40
N LEU A 155 8.30 -7.11 -14.15
CA LEU A 155 7.64 -8.27 -13.55
C LEU A 155 7.45 -9.40 -14.58
N ASP A 156 7.77 -10.63 -14.18
CA ASP A 156 7.46 -11.84 -14.94
C ASP A 156 6.05 -12.33 -14.59
N TYR A 157 5.05 -11.72 -15.24
CA TYR A 157 3.65 -12.02 -14.98
C TYR A 157 3.25 -13.47 -15.28
N GLU A 158 3.88 -14.12 -16.26
CA GLU A 158 3.61 -15.52 -16.61
C GLU A 158 4.05 -16.42 -15.45
N ARG A 159 5.22 -16.18 -14.90
CA ARG A 159 5.77 -16.95 -13.78
C ARG A 159 5.02 -16.65 -12.48
N ILE A 160 4.62 -15.39 -12.24
CA ILE A 160 3.78 -15.01 -11.10
C ILE A 160 2.44 -15.74 -11.15
N ALA A 161 1.78 -15.78 -12.31
CA ALA A 161 0.52 -16.50 -12.47
C ALA A 161 0.65 -18.00 -12.21
N GLN A 162 1.73 -18.61 -12.74
CA GLN A 162 2.02 -20.02 -12.52
C GLN A 162 2.27 -20.32 -11.03
N ALA A 163 3.13 -19.54 -10.37
CA ALA A 163 3.50 -19.75 -8.97
C ALA A 163 2.34 -19.51 -8.00
N SER A 164 1.48 -18.52 -8.29
CA SER A 164 0.34 -18.15 -7.44
C SER A 164 -0.95 -18.90 -7.80
N LYS A 165 -0.98 -19.64 -8.91
CA LYS A 165 -2.18 -20.34 -9.43
C LYS A 165 -3.39 -19.41 -9.60
N ARG A 166 -3.15 -18.11 -9.88
CA ARG A 166 -4.22 -17.12 -10.05
C ARG A 166 -4.89 -17.25 -11.41
N GLU A 167 -6.21 -17.21 -11.38
CA GLU A 167 -7.03 -17.20 -12.59
C GLU A 167 -7.13 -15.79 -13.20
N LYS A 168 -7.53 -15.74 -14.47
CA LYS A 168 -7.82 -14.49 -15.16
C LYS A 168 -9.04 -13.80 -14.54
N VAL A 169 -8.96 -12.48 -14.48
CA VAL A 169 -10.01 -11.61 -13.92
C VAL A 169 -10.67 -10.75 -15.01
N ASP A 170 -11.88 -10.34 -14.75
CA ASP A 170 -12.72 -9.58 -15.70
C ASP A 170 -12.63 -8.05 -15.54
N GLY A 171 -11.59 -7.56 -14.87
CA GLY A 171 -11.44 -6.15 -14.50
C GLY A 171 -12.08 -5.78 -13.16
N SER A 172 -12.67 -6.73 -12.44
CA SER A 172 -13.18 -6.53 -11.06
C SER A 172 -12.06 -6.47 -10.02
N LYS A 173 -10.89 -6.99 -10.35
CA LYS A 173 -9.68 -6.93 -9.54
C LYS A 173 -8.57 -6.21 -10.30
N SER A 174 -7.69 -5.54 -9.58
CA SER A 174 -6.59 -4.77 -10.17
C SER A 174 -5.33 -5.61 -10.36
N ILE A 175 -4.69 -5.43 -11.50
CA ILE A 175 -3.37 -5.99 -11.82
C ILE A 175 -2.34 -4.97 -11.30
N PRO A 176 -1.47 -5.34 -10.34
CA PRO A 176 -0.49 -4.42 -9.82
C PRO A 176 0.71 -4.27 -10.77
N ILE A 177 1.23 -3.04 -10.87
CA ILE A 177 2.42 -2.71 -11.66
C ILE A 177 3.14 -1.52 -11.03
N TYR A 178 4.47 -1.48 -11.09
CA TYR A 178 5.24 -0.27 -10.88
C TYR A 178 5.50 0.45 -12.20
N VAL A 179 5.22 1.73 -12.26
CA VAL A 179 5.66 2.64 -13.34
C VAL A 179 6.87 3.42 -12.86
N THR A 180 6.80 3.87 -11.61
CA THR A 180 7.88 4.60 -10.92
C THR A 180 8.14 4.02 -9.54
N ARG A 181 9.30 4.33 -8.97
CA ARG A 181 9.65 4.01 -7.59
C ARG A 181 10.50 5.12 -6.97
N GLY A 182 10.33 5.31 -5.66
CA GLY A 182 10.98 6.34 -4.88
C GLY A 182 10.21 7.67 -4.91
N CYS A 183 10.37 8.44 -3.85
CA CYS A 183 9.72 9.73 -3.70
C CYS A 183 10.72 10.73 -3.11
N PRO A 184 10.94 11.90 -3.74
CA PRO A 184 11.91 12.88 -3.27
C PRO A 184 11.43 13.66 -2.04
N TYR A 185 10.16 13.58 -1.70
CA TYR A 185 9.57 14.31 -0.59
C TYR A 185 9.91 13.67 0.76
N GLU A 186 9.96 14.49 1.81
CA GLU A 186 10.36 14.09 3.16
C GLU A 186 9.25 14.33 4.18
N CYS A 187 8.03 13.94 3.87
CA CYS A 187 6.93 14.02 4.82
C CYS A 187 7.26 13.24 6.10
N SER A 188 7.10 13.86 7.28
CA SER A 188 7.58 13.33 8.56
C SER A 188 6.99 11.97 8.96
N PHE A 189 5.78 11.67 8.49
CA PHE A 189 5.05 10.43 8.74
C PHE A 189 5.32 9.33 7.69
N CYS A 190 6.01 9.64 6.58
CA CYS A 190 6.15 8.73 5.45
C CYS A 190 7.44 7.92 5.54
N VAL A 191 7.32 6.60 5.35
CA VAL A 191 8.46 5.68 5.39
C VAL A 191 9.19 5.57 4.04
N THR A 192 8.57 5.94 2.93
CA THR A 192 9.06 5.77 1.57
C THR A 192 10.50 6.30 1.37
N PRO A 193 10.85 7.53 1.79
CA PRO A 193 12.22 8.05 1.58
C PRO A 193 13.31 7.22 2.27
N ASN A 194 12.96 6.54 3.36
CA ASN A 194 13.88 5.72 4.14
C ASN A 194 13.93 4.26 3.69
N PHE A 195 12.93 3.79 2.94
CA PHE A 195 12.85 2.42 2.44
C PHE A 195 13.26 2.30 0.96
N THR A 196 12.59 3.01 0.05
CA THR A 196 12.88 2.97 -1.40
C THR A 196 13.82 4.08 -1.85
N GLY A 197 14.20 4.97 -0.92
CA GLY A 197 15.08 6.11 -1.19
C GLY A 197 14.40 7.29 -1.87
N LYS A 198 15.14 8.40 -1.95
CA LYS A 198 14.70 9.65 -2.58
C LYS A 198 14.91 9.67 -4.09
N LEU A 199 15.68 8.70 -4.63
CA LEU A 199 15.94 8.60 -6.07
C LEU A 199 14.66 8.18 -6.80
N TYR A 200 14.10 9.10 -7.55
CA TYR A 200 12.96 8.83 -8.41
C TYR A 200 13.39 8.04 -9.65
N ARG A 201 12.93 6.83 -9.77
CA ARG A 201 13.21 5.89 -10.84
C ARG A 201 11.96 5.65 -11.66
N SER A 202 12.06 5.55 -12.98
CA SER A 202 10.94 5.21 -13.86
C SER A 202 11.33 4.09 -14.81
N GLN A 203 10.36 3.28 -15.18
CA GLN A 203 10.54 2.30 -16.23
C GLN A 203 10.81 3.00 -17.58
N LYS A 204 11.51 2.31 -18.47
CA LYS A 204 11.58 2.73 -19.87
C LYS A 204 10.21 2.54 -20.54
N PRO A 205 9.79 3.43 -21.44
CA PRO A 205 8.49 3.34 -22.10
C PRO A 205 8.24 1.99 -22.76
N GLU A 206 9.26 1.42 -23.43
CA GLU A 206 9.14 0.14 -24.16
C GLU A 206 8.94 -1.03 -23.17
N ASP A 207 9.62 -1.01 -22.04
CA ASP A 207 9.51 -2.04 -21.00
C ASP A 207 8.14 -1.97 -20.34
N LEU A 208 7.66 -0.77 -20.01
CA LEU A 208 6.33 -0.55 -19.44
C LEU A 208 5.23 -1.06 -20.37
N LYS A 209 5.29 -0.70 -21.65
CA LYS A 209 4.31 -1.16 -22.64
C LYS A 209 4.29 -2.69 -22.75
N ARG A 210 5.48 -3.32 -22.85
CA ARG A 210 5.60 -4.79 -22.90
C ARG A 210 5.02 -5.44 -21.67
N GLN A 211 5.28 -4.90 -20.47
CA GLN A 211 4.73 -5.42 -19.22
C GLN A 211 3.20 -5.33 -19.18
N ILE A 212 2.62 -4.19 -19.57
CA ILE A 212 1.17 -4.01 -19.61
C ILE A 212 0.54 -5.04 -20.55
N GLU A 213 1.07 -5.22 -21.76
CA GLU A 213 0.53 -6.19 -22.71
C GLU A 213 0.68 -7.64 -22.21
N THR A 214 1.79 -7.99 -21.59
CA THR A 214 1.96 -9.31 -20.97
C THR A 214 0.97 -9.52 -19.83
N ALA A 215 0.83 -8.55 -18.95
CA ALA A 215 -0.10 -8.60 -17.82
C ALA A 215 -1.57 -8.76 -18.27
N LYS A 216 -1.96 -8.03 -19.31
CA LYS A 216 -3.29 -8.18 -19.95
C LYS A 216 -3.50 -9.61 -20.47
N LYS A 217 -2.53 -10.13 -21.23
CA LYS A 217 -2.59 -11.49 -21.78
C LYS A 217 -2.73 -12.55 -20.69
N VAL A 218 -1.99 -12.39 -19.60
CA VAL A 218 -1.91 -13.37 -18.51
C VAL A 218 -3.12 -13.29 -17.59
N PHE A 219 -3.49 -12.10 -17.14
CA PHE A 219 -4.45 -11.93 -16.04
C PHE A 219 -5.83 -11.41 -16.45
N PHE A 220 -6.02 -10.91 -17.68
CA PHE A 220 -7.30 -10.36 -18.07
C PHE A 220 -8.11 -11.29 -18.97
N LYS A 221 -9.41 -11.39 -18.67
CA LYS A 221 -10.42 -12.06 -19.52
C LYS A 221 -11.59 -11.11 -19.69
N ALA A 222 -11.81 -10.62 -20.89
CA ALA A 222 -12.98 -9.79 -21.19
C ALA A 222 -14.27 -10.60 -21.02
N ASN A 223 -15.18 -10.11 -20.19
CA ASN A 223 -16.53 -10.66 -20.05
C ASN A 223 -17.56 -9.93 -20.93
N ARG A 224 -17.22 -8.75 -21.43
CA ARG A 224 -18.00 -7.92 -22.37
C ARG A 224 -17.06 -7.24 -23.34
N LYS A 225 -17.57 -6.87 -24.52
CA LYS A 225 -16.80 -6.22 -25.60
C LYS A 225 -16.16 -4.89 -25.15
N SER A 226 -16.74 -4.21 -24.16
CA SER A 226 -16.25 -2.93 -23.59
C SER A 226 -15.42 -3.09 -22.32
N SER A 227 -15.18 -4.33 -21.84
CA SER A 227 -14.39 -4.55 -20.62
C SER A 227 -12.93 -4.22 -20.86
N LYS A 228 -12.36 -3.40 -19.98
CA LYS A 228 -10.93 -3.09 -19.95
C LYS A 228 -10.28 -3.64 -18.67
N PRO A 229 -9.02 -4.09 -18.75
CA PRO A 229 -8.30 -4.48 -17.54
C PRO A 229 -8.10 -3.29 -16.62
N TRP A 230 -8.19 -3.53 -15.31
CA TRP A 230 -7.91 -2.52 -14.30
C TRP A 230 -6.52 -2.73 -13.74
N PHE A 231 -5.70 -1.69 -13.77
CA PHE A 231 -4.37 -1.69 -13.17
C PHE A 231 -4.34 -0.84 -11.90
N MET A 232 -3.59 -1.31 -10.89
CA MET A 232 -3.16 -0.50 -9.77
C MET A 232 -1.70 -0.12 -10.02
N LEU A 233 -1.44 1.16 -10.29
CA LEU A 233 -0.07 1.65 -10.32
C LEU A 233 0.39 1.79 -8.88
N CYS A 234 1.28 0.88 -8.45
CA CYS A 234 1.76 0.77 -7.07
C CYS A 234 2.88 1.77 -6.75
N ASP A 235 2.93 2.85 -7.49
CA ASP A 235 3.91 3.91 -7.35
C ASP A 235 3.71 4.66 -6.03
N GLU A 236 4.77 5.06 -5.38
CA GLU A 236 4.70 5.92 -4.20
C GLU A 236 4.17 7.32 -4.55
N ASN A 237 4.50 7.79 -5.75
CA ASN A 237 4.01 9.04 -6.33
C ASN A 237 4.34 9.11 -7.83
N LEU A 238 3.36 9.06 -8.70
CA LEU A 238 3.59 9.17 -10.13
C LEU A 238 3.95 10.63 -10.54
N GLY A 239 3.44 11.62 -9.84
CA GLY A 239 3.63 13.04 -10.13
C GLY A 239 4.87 13.63 -9.43
N VAL A 240 6.06 13.44 -10.01
CA VAL A 240 7.31 14.05 -9.51
C VAL A 240 7.99 14.91 -10.58
N SER A 241 7.89 14.53 -11.85
CA SER A 241 8.46 15.25 -12.98
C SER A 241 7.42 15.41 -14.09
N LYS A 242 7.05 16.65 -14.41
CA LYS A 242 6.00 16.94 -15.43
C LYS A 242 6.31 16.31 -16.77
N LYS A 243 7.57 16.41 -17.23
CA LYS A 243 7.99 15.83 -18.51
C LYS A 243 7.80 14.31 -18.53
N ARG A 244 8.33 13.61 -17.51
CA ARG A 244 8.21 12.14 -17.42
C ARG A 244 6.77 11.68 -17.20
N LEU A 245 6.01 12.43 -16.42
CA LEU A 245 4.59 12.18 -16.21
C LEU A 245 3.86 12.20 -17.56
N TRP A 246 4.04 13.24 -18.35
CA TRP A 246 3.35 13.38 -19.63
C TRP A 246 3.76 12.30 -20.64
N GLU A 247 5.05 11.99 -20.76
CA GLU A 247 5.56 10.87 -21.56
C GLU A 247 4.89 9.54 -21.16
N THR A 248 4.74 9.31 -19.84
CA THR A 248 4.07 8.12 -19.30
C THR A 248 2.57 8.11 -19.63
N LEU A 249 1.86 9.24 -19.45
CA LEU A 249 0.43 9.33 -19.74
C LEU A 249 0.13 9.15 -21.24
N ASP A 250 0.96 9.70 -22.11
CA ASP A 250 0.84 9.53 -23.56
C ASP A 250 1.05 8.05 -23.98
N LEU A 251 1.96 7.32 -23.31
CA LEU A 251 2.13 5.88 -23.50
C LEU A 251 0.90 5.11 -23.01
N LEU A 252 0.43 5.38 -21.79
CA LEU A 252 -0.71 4.68 -21.18
C LEU A 252 -1.99 4.86 -21.99
N LYS A 253 -2.20 6.03 -22.62
CA LYS A 253 -3.31 6.29 -23.54
C LYS A 253 -3.40 5.27 -24.67
N GLY A 254 -2.24 4.78 -25.15
CA GLY A 254 -2.17 3.74 -26.19
C GLY A 254 -2.35 2.30 -25.70
N CYS A 255 -2.45 2.07 -24.37
CA CYS A 255 -2.49 0.72 -23.81
C CYS A 255 -3.91 0.15 -23.61
N ASP A 256 -4.95 0.95 -23.77
CA ASP A 256 -6.36 0.56 -23.60
C ASP A 256 -6.64 -0.12 -22.25
N ILE A 257 -6.32 0.56 -21.15
CA ILE A 257 -6.48 0.12 -19.77
C ILE A 257 -7.28 1.11 -18.95
N ASN A 258 -7.80 0.66 -17.83
CA ASN A 258 -8.22 1.51 -16.71
C ASN A 258 -7.20 1.42 -15.59
N TYR A 259 -6.96 2.50 -14.85
CA TYR A 259 -6.05 2.44 -13.73
C TYR A 259 -6.38 3.43 -12.61
N SER A 260 -5.79 3.15 -11.44
CA SER A 260 -5.72 4.04 -10.30
C SER A 260 -4.28 4.21 -9.85
N VAL A 261 -3.95 5.38 -9.26
CA VAL A 261 -2.56 5.71 -8.89
C VAL A 261 -2.51 6.71 -7.73
N PHE A 262 -1.46 6.59 -6.89
CA PHE A 262 -1.12 7.63 -5.93
C PHE A 262 -0.52 8.85 -6.63
N PHE A 263 -1.01 10.03 -6.25
CA PHE A 263 -0.70 11.25 -6.97
C PHE A 263 -0.57 12.46 -6.05
N SER A 264 0.41 13.32 -6.33
CA SER A 264 0.62 14.56 -5.58
C SER A 264 -0.36 15.64 -6.00
N MET A 265 -0.82 16.42 -5.00
CA MET A 265 -1.78 17.50 -5.19
C MET A 265 -1.28 18.60 -6.14
N ASN A 266 -0.01 19.01 -5.98
CA ASN A 266 0.62 20.07 -6.79
C ASN A 266 0.59 19.83 -8.31
N PHE A 267 0.51 18.58 -8.76
CA PHE A 267 0.39 18.27 -10.18
C PHE A 267 -1.07 18.31 -10.69
N LEU A 268 -2.04 18.22 -9.79
CA LEU A 268 -3.47 18.34 -10.11
C LEU A 268 -3.94 19.80 -10.22
N GLU A 269 -3.12 20.78 -9.87
CA GLU A 269 -3.38 22.20 -10.13
C GLU A 269 -3.38 22.53 -11.64
N ASP A 270 -2.69 21.70 -12.42
CA ASP A 270 -2.61 21.86 -13.88
C ASP A 270 -3.74 21.08 -14.56
N LYS A 271 -4.71 21.79 -15.10
CA LYS A 271 -5.86 21.22 -15.82
C LYS A 271 -5.47 20.32 -16.98
N GLU A 272 -4.35 20.61 -17.63
CA GLU A 272 -3.83 19.79 -18.70
C GLU A 272 -3.37 18.42 -18.18
N THR A 273 -2.77 18.38 -16.99
CA THR A 273 -2.43 17.13 -16.32
C THR A 273 -3.69 16.31 -15.99
N ILE A 274 -4.76 16.95 -15.47
CA ILE A 274 -6.03 16.27 -15.21
C ILE A 274 -6.61 15.70 -16.51
N ARG A 275 -6.61 16.47 -17.61
CA ARG A 275 -7.10 16.03 -18.92
C ARG A 275 -6.31 14.82 -19.42
N LYS A 276 -4.98 14.87 -19.38
CA LYS A 276 -4.10 13.77 -19.80
C LYS A 276 -4.28 12.51 -18.96
N LEU A 277 -4.49 12.64 -17.64
CA LEU A 277 -4.81 11.51 -16.76
C LEU A 277 -6.07 10.79 -17.25
N VAL A 278 -7.15 11.52 -17.47
CA VAL A 278 -8.42 10.94 -17.97
C VAL A 278 -8.24 10.28 -19.34
N GLU A 279 -7.60 10.96 -20.27
CA GLU A 279 -7.36 10.45 -21.63
C GLU A 279 -6.50 9.19 -21.66
N SER A 280 -5.60 9.02 -20.68
CA SER A 280 -4.74 7.84 -20.55
C SER A 280 -5.42 6.65 -19.88
N GLY A 281 -6.67 6.81 -19.44
CA GLY A 281 -7.44 5.75 -18.78
C GLY A 281 -7.38 5.77 -17.25
N CYS A 282 -6.90 6.86 -16.64
CA CYS A 282 -6.97 7.04 -15.19
C CYS A 282 -8.42 7.26 -14.76
N ASN A 283 -8.93 6.38 -13.93
CA ASN A 283 -10.28 6.49 -13.38
C ASN A 283 -10.28 7.06 -11.96
N MET A 284 -9.17 6.93 -11.24
CA MET A 284 -9.08 7.39 -9.86
C MET A 284 -7.64 7.78 -9.50
N VAL A 285 -7.49 8.95 -8.92
CA VAL A 285 -6.26 9.36 -8.24
C VAL A 285 -6.42 9.23 -6.73
N LEU A 286 -5.40 8.69 -6.06
CA LEU A 286 -5.32 8.58 -4.62
C LEU A 286 -4.46 9.74 -4.12
N VAL A 287 -5.10 10.74 -3.51
CA VAL A 287 -4.43 11.98 -3.09
C VAL A 287 -4.29 12.00 -1.58
N GLY A 288 -3.06 12.17 -1.12
CA GLY A 288 -2.79 12.47 0.28
C GLY A 288 -3.04 13.95 0.58
N PHE A 289 -4.26 14.31 0.96
CA PHE A 289 -4.57 15.66 1.46
C PHE A 289 -3.96 15.88 2.85
N GLU A 290 -3.96 14.86 3.67
CA GLU A 290 -3.53 14.75 5.06
C GLU A 290 -4.32 15.64 6.02
N SER A 291 -4.41 16.94 5.77
CA SER A 291 -5.19 17.88 6.58
C SER A 291 -5.82 19.00 5.73
N ILE A 292 -6.94 19.53 6.20
CA ILE A 292 -7.53 20.76 5.65
C ILE A 292 -6.98 22.04 6.30
N LYS A 293 -6.01 21.89 7.23
CA LYS A 293 -5.33 22.99 7.94
C LYS A 293 -3.91 23.13 7.39
N GLN A 294 -3.58 24.32 6.89
CA GLN A 294 -2.24 24.60 6.35
C GLN A 294 -1.14 24.40 7.40
N SER A 295 -1.37 24.82 8.66
CA SER A 295 -0.44 24.65 9.76
C SER A 295 -0.10 23.18 10.04
N THR A 296 -1.08 22.27 9.93
CA THR A 296 -0.85 20.82 10.08
C THR A 296 -0.04 20.26 8.91
N LEU A 297 -0.27 20.74 7.68
CA LEU A 297 0.51 20.35 6.51
C LEU A 297 1.97 20.77 6.66
N GLU A 298 2.22 21.96 7.20
CA GLU A 298 3.57 22.47 7.50
C GLU A 298 4.25 21.61 8.57
N ALA A 299 3.56 21.28 9.66
CA ALA A 299 4.06 20.38 10.71
C ALA A 299 4.44 19.00 10.18
N TYR A 300 3.76 18.52 9.13
CA TYR A 300 4.09 17.26 8.46
C TYR A 300 5.19 17.38 7.39
N ASN A 301 5.79 18.55 7.24
CA ASN A 301 6.72 18.85 6.14
C ASN A 301 6.10 18.58 4.75
N LYS A 302 4.81 18.90 4.60
CA LYS A 302 4.04 18.70 3.36
C LYS A 302 3.44 19.99 2.79
N GLY A 303 3.56 21.13 3.49
CA GLY A 303 3.02 22.41 3.06
C GLY A 303 3.54 22.91 1.70
N HIS A 304 4.75 22.51 1.30
CA HIS A 304 5.33 22.84 0.01
C HIS A 304 4.79 22.00 -1.17
N ILE A 305 3.99 20.94 -0.87
CA ILE A 305 3.38 20.06 -1.87
C ILE A 305 1.86 20.30 -1.92
N ASN A 306 1.25 20.62 -0.77
CA ASN A 306 -0.17 20.78 -0.59
C ASN A 306 -0.50 22.19 -0.12
N SER A 307 -1.45 22.86 -0.78
CA SER A 307 -2.07 24.09 -0.32
C SER A 307 -3.54 23.82 -0.03
N ALA A 308 -3.96 23.99 1.23
CA ALA A 308 -5.33 23.72 1.65
C ALA A 308 -6.37 24.60 0.96
N GLU A 309 -5.98 25.83 0.56
CA GLU A 309 -6.85 26.82 -0.09
C GLU A 309 -7.40 26.33 -1.42
N ILE A 310 -6.60 25.58 -2.21
CA ILE A 310 -6.98 25.14 -3.56
C ILE A 310 -7.68 23.79 -3.60
N PHE A 311 -7.75 23.05 -2.48
CA PHE A 311 -8.29 21.68 -2.47
C PHE A 311 -9.68 21.57 -3.08
N SER A 312 -10.60 22.45 -2.70
CA SER A 312 -11.97 22.44 -3.22
C SER A 312 -12.03 22.69 -4.74
N GLN A 313 -11.19 23.58 -5.24
CA GLN A 313 -11.12 23.88 -6.67
C GLN A 313 -10.60 22.66 -7.44
N VAL A 314 -9.48 22.06 -7.01
CA VAL A 314 -8.87 20.91 -7.70
C VAL A 314 -9.78 19.69 -7.68
N ILE A 315 -10.45 19.42 -6.56
CA ILE A 315 -11.44 18.33 -6.47
C ILE A 315 -12.56 18.52 -7.48
N GLU A 316 -13.08 19.76 -7.60
CA GLU A 316 -14.14 20.11 -8.54
C GLU A 316 -13.67 19.95 -10.00
N GLU A 317 -12.46 20.40 -10.33
CA GLU A 317 -11.88 20.25 -11.66
C GLU A 317 -11.66 18.78 -12.05
N CYS A 318 -11.14 17.95 -11.13
CA CYS A 318 -11.06 16.50 -11.32
C CYS A 318 -12.44 15.89 -11.59
N ARG A 319 -13.43 16.24 -10.78
CA ARG A 319 -14.80 15.74 -10.92
C ARG A 319 -15.45 16.13 -12.25
N GLN A 320 -15.28 17.37 -12.68
CA GLN A 320 -15.78 17.86 -14.00
C GLN A 320 -15.11 17.14 -15.16
N ALA A 321 -13.83 16.82 -15.03
CA ALA A 321 -13.08 16.03 -16.04
C ALA A 321 -13.45 14.54 -16.04
N GLY A 322 -14.24 14.04 -15.06
CA GLY A 322 -14.59 12.64 -14.92
C GLY A 322 -13.55 11.80 -14.17
N LEU A 323 -12.60 12.44 -13.48
CA LEU A 323 -11.59 11.80 -12.65
C LEU A 323 -12.06 11.69 -11.19
N ASN A 324 -12.11 10.46 -10.67
CA ASN A 324 -12.46 10.24 -9.27
C ASN A 324 -11.28 10.58 -8.36
N VAL A 325 -11.58 11.12 -7.19
CA VAL A 325 -10.58 11.40 -6.15
C VAL A 325 -10.84 10.53 -4.93
N GLN A 326 -9.88 9.67 -4.58
CA GLN A 326 -9.76 9.14 -3.23
C GLN A 326 -8.98 10.15 -2.40
N GLY A 327 -9.59 10.69 -1.35
CA GLY A 327 -8.95 11.64 -0.46
C GLY A 327 -8.49 10.97 0.83
N ASN A 328 -7.20 10.95 1.09
CA ASN A 328 -6.62 10.41 2.32
C ASN A 328 -6.34 11.57 3.30
N PHE A 329 -6.82 11.42 4.54
CA PHE A 329 -6.69 12.42 5.61
C PHE A 329 -6.15 11.75 6.87
N LEU A 330 -5.19 12.42 7.52
CA LEU A 330 -4.63 12.02 8.80
C LEU A 330 -5.25 12.88 9.90
N VAL A 331 -5.62 12.25 11.00
CA VAL A 331 -6.13 12.92 12.20
C VAL A 331 -5.14 12.67 13.33
N ASN A 332 -4.65 13.75 13.93
CA ASN A 332 -3.60 13.72 14.95
C ASN A 332 -4.12 14.33 16.26
N PRO A 333 -4.09 13.61 17.39
CA PRO A 333 -4.61 14.11 18.66
C PRO A 333 -3.88 15.36 19.19
N ASP A 334 -2.65 15.61 18.74
CA ASP A 334 -1.87 16.78 19.18
C ASP A 334 -2.07 18.00 18.28
N LEU A 335 -2.60 17.80 17.06
CA LEU A 335 -2.78 18.85 16.06
C LEU A 335 -4.26 19.15 15.75
N ASP A 336 -5.16 18.18 16.00
CA ASP A 336 -6.56 18.26 15.60
C ASP A 336 -7.52 18.20 16.78
N SER A 337 -8.39 19.19 16.88
CA SER A 337 -9.49 19.22 17.85
C SER A 337 -10.69 18.39 17.38
N PHE A 338 -11.64 18.14 18.27
CA PHE A 338 -12.91 17.53 17.91
C PHE A 338 -13.70 18.37 16.89
N LYS A 339 -13.54 19.69 16.93
CA LYS A 339 -14.11 20.59 15.94
C LYS A 339 -13.46 20.40 14.56
N ASP A 340 -12.13 20.26 14.50
CA ASP A 340 -11.43 20.01 13.23
C ASP A 340 -11.91 18.71 12.56
N MET A 341 -12.23 17.68 13.35
CA MET A 341 -12.82 16.45 12.81
C MET A 341 -14.24 16.71 12.22
N ASP A 342 -15.06 17.55 12.85
CA ASP A 342 -16.38 17.91 12.31
C ASP A 342 -16.22 18.78 11.05
N ASP A 343 -15.28 19.71 11.03
CA ASP A 343 -14.96 20.54 9.87
C ASP A 343 -14.45 19.67 8.70
N LEU A 344 -13.66 18.62 8.98
CA LEU A 344 -13.23 17.65 7.98
C LEU A 344 -14.41 16.86 7.38
N VAL A 345 -15.35 16.40 8.22
CA VAL A 345 -16.57 15.74 7.74
C VAL A 345 -17.38 16.67 6.83
N HIS A 346 -17.50 17.95 7.22
CA HIS A 346 -18.17 18.97 6.41
C HIS A 346 -17.46 19.20 5.07
N PHE A 347 -16.13 19.36 5.10
CA PHE A 347 -15.30 19.53 3.89
C PHE A 347 -15.50 18.39 2.89
N VAL A 348 -15.41 17.15 3.37
CA VAL A 348 -15.59 15.96 2.53
C VAL A 348 -16.99 15.89 1.93
N GLY A 349 -18.02 16.22 2.72
CA GLY A 349 -19.41 16.26 2.26
C GLY A 349 -19.66 17.33 1.19
N LYS A 350 -19.17 18.56 1.44
CA LYS A 350 -19.28 19.71 0.53
C LYS A 350 -18.60 19.46 -0.82
N ASN A 351 -17.43 18.84 -0.80
CA ASN A 351 -16.63 18.61 -2.01
C ASN A 351 -16.95 17.28 -2.72
N HIS A 352 -17.91 16.50 -2.22
CA HIS A 352 -18.35 15.23 -2.84
C HIS A 352 -17.21 14.27 -3.16
N ILE A 353 -16.17 14.20 -2.31
CA ILE A 353 -15.02 13.35 -2.52
C ILE A 353 -15.47 11.91 -2.76
N PHE A 354 -15.04 11.29 -3.85
CA PHE A 354 -15.51 9.98 -4.29
C PHE A 354 -15.30 8.91 -3.20
N MET A 355 -14.12 8.85 -2.60
CA MET A 355 -13.77 7.90 -1.54
C MET A 355 -12.91 8.59 -0.47
N PRO A 356 -13.51 9.17 0.58
CA PRO A 356 -12.77 9.72 1.70
C PRO A 356 -12.24 8.59 2.59
N ILE A 357 -10.95 8.64 2.92
CA ILE A 357 -10.27 7.73 3.84
C ILE A 357 -9.71 8.54 5.00
N PHE A 358 -10.21 8.28 6.21
CA PHE A 358 -9.69 8.87 7.42
C PHE A 358 -8.78 7.88 8.14
N GLN A 359 -7.67 8.36 8.64
CA GLN A 359 -6.66 7.58 9.32
C GLN A 359 -6.20 8.33 10.58
N ILE A 360 -6.04 7.62 11.69
CA ILE A 360 -5.32 8.16 12.84
C ILE A 360 -3.83 8.13 12.52
N ILE A 361 -3.14 9.23 12.81
CA ILE A 361 -1.70 9.29 12.66
C ILE A 361 -1.05 8.13 13.42
N THR A 362 -0.24 7.37 12.70
CA THR A 362 0.43 6.18 13.26
C THR A 362 1.93 6.32 12.99
N PRO A 363 2.76 6.41 14.03
CA PRO A 363 4.20 6.53 13.85
C PRO A 363 4.77 5.16 13.44
N TYR A 364 4.84 4.90 12.15
CA TYR A 364 5.41 3.65 11.65
C TYR A 364 6.93 3.60 11.82
N PRO A 365 7.50 2.45 12.24
CA PRO A 365 8.95 2.25 12.27
C PRO A 365 9.59 2.67 10.95
N GLY A 366 10.72 3.38 11.04
CA GLY A 366 11.43 3.93 9.89
C GLY A 366 11.01 5.31 9.45
N THR A 367 9.98 5.92 10.05
CA THR A 367 9.61 7.33 9.81
C THR A 367 10.35 8.25 10.78
N LYS A 368 10.55 9.52 10.36
CA LYS A 368 11.07 10.57 11.26
C LYS A 368 10.18 10.69 12.50
N MET A 369 8.87 10.70 12.30
CA MET A 369 7.88 10.79 13.37
C MET A 369 7.99 9.64 14.39
N TYR A 370 8.27 8.40 13.94
CA TYR A 370 8.43 7.26 14.85
C TYR A 370 9.58 7.49 15.84
N TRP A 371 10.72 7.95 15.35
CA TRP A 371 11.87 8.18 16.20
C TRP A 371 11.65 9.35 17.16
N GLU A 372 11.06 10.45 16.71
CA GLU A 372 10.71 11.59 17.53
C GLU A 372 9.71 11.21 18.65
N TYR A 373 8.68 10.42 18.33
CA TYR A 373 7.67 10.00 19.30
C TYR A 373 8.22 8.95 20.27
N LYS A 374 9.09 8.06 19.80
CA LYS A 374 9.77 7.07 20.64
C LYS A 374 10.69 7.74 21.64
N GLU A 375 11.51 8.70 21.20
CA GLU A 375 12.42 9.46 22.05
C GLU A 375 11.68 10.26 23.13
N LYS A 376 10.53 10.83 22.78
CA LYS A 376 9.66 11.55 23.73
C LYS A 376 8.79 10.64 24.61
N GLY A 377 8.84 9.32 24.44
CA GLY A 377 8.00 8.37 25.19
C GLY A 377 6.51 8.47 24.87
N LEU A 378 6.15 8.99 23.68
CA LEU A 378 4.75 9.20 23.29
C LEU A 378 4.10 7.95 22.67
N ILE A 379 4.87 6.92 22.29
CA ILE A 379 4.31 5.66 21.79
C ILE A 379 3.88 4.84 22.99
N THR A 380 2.58 4.55 23.10
CA THR A 380 1.98 3.87 24.24
C THR A 380 1.68 2.40 23.98
N ASP A 381 1.71 1.98 22.72
CA ASP A 381 1.35 0.61 22.35
C ASP A 381 2.28 0.12 21.23
N TYR A 382 2.92 -1.02 21.45
CA TYR A 382 3.81 -1.70 20.50
C TYR A 382 3.21 -3.01 19.95
N ASP A 383 1.89 -3.22 20.13
CA ASP A 383 1.17 -4.28 19.43
C ASP A 383 1.07 -3.89 17.94
N TRP A 384 1.92 -4.49 17.11
CA TRP A 384 1.98 -4.18 15.68
C TRP A 384 0.65 -4.39 14.94
N GLU A 385 -0.23 -5.25 15.43
CA GLU A 385 -1.57 -5.42 14.85
C GLU A 385 -2.45 -4.16 15.02
N LYS A 386 -2.10 -3.25 15.93
CA LYS A 386 -2.79 -1.96 16.12
C LYS A 386 -2.27 -0.85 15.23
N TYR A 387 -1.14 -1.07 14.53
CA TYR A 387 -0.59 -0.11 13.57
C TYR A 387 -1.34 -0.15 12.23
N ASN A 388 -2.64 0.02 12.29
CA ASN A 388 -3.59 -0.07 11.18
C ASN A 388 -4.21 1.28 10.79
N ALA A 389 -3.71 2.38 11.33
CA ALA A 389 -4.18 3.74 11.12
C ALA A 389 -5.65 4.00 11.55
N ILE A 390 -6.23 3.08 12.34
CA ILE A 390 -7.56 3.22 12.96
C ILE A 390 -7.44 3.23 14.49
N ASN A 391 -6.49 2.48 15.02
CA ASN A 391 -6.21 2.47 16.46
C ASN A 391 -5.25 3.60 16.84
N LEU A 392 -5.50 4.22 17.98
CA LEU A 392 -4.59 5.19 18.57
C LEU A 392 -3.51 4.46 19.35
N VAL A 393 -2.25 4.60 18.93
CA VAL A 393 -1.07 3.96 19.53
C VAL A 393 -0.12 4.97 20.19
N ILE A 394 -0.56 6.22 20.29
CA ILE A 394 0.21 7.32 20.84
C ILE A 394 -0.54 8.00 21.98
N HIS A 395 0.22 8.55 22.91
CA HIS A 395 -0.30 9.42 23.97
C HIS A 395 -0.60 10.82 23.44
N SER A 396 -1.65 11.43 23.97
CA SER A 396 -1.93 12.86 23.80
C SER A 396 -2.19 13.48 25.16
N GLU A 397 -1.63 14.65 25.39
CA GLU A 397 -1.89 15.43 26.61
C GLU A 397 -3.27 16.11 26.57
N HIS A 398 -3.90 16.18 25.38
CA HIS A 398 -5.12 16.96 25.16
C HIS A 398 -6.40 16.16 25.27
N TYR A 399 -6.32 14.84 25.05
CA TYR A 399 -7.52 13.99 24.96
C TYR A 399 -7.36 12.65 25.65
N ASP A 400 -8.43 12.20 26.28
CA ASP A 400 -8.56 10.79 26.65
C ASP A 400 -8.51 9.92 25.39
N PRO A 401 -7.68 8.88 25.34
CA PRO A 401 -7.49 8.06 24.13
C PRO A 401 -8.77 7.40 23.61
N ILE A 402 -9.64 6.94 24.52
CA ILE A 402 -10.90 6.29 24.17
C ILE A 402 -11.88 7.31 23.58
N ALA A 403 -12.00 8.49 24.21
CA ALA A 403 -12.83 9.56 23.73
C ALA A 403 -12.38 10.07 22.36
N PHE A 404 -11.07 10.23 22.15
CA PHE A 404 -10.51 10.65 20.86
C PHE A 404 -10.80 9.63 19.76
N GLN A 405 -10.49 8.35 20.00
CA GLN A 405 -10.71 7.29 19.02
C GLN A 405 -12.21 7.11 18.71
N HIS A 406 -13.07 7.20 19.69
CA HIS A 406 -14.53 7.17 19.49
C HIS A 406 -15.02 8.34 18.64
N LYS A 407 -14.54 9.57 18.90
CA LYS A 407 -14.86 10.75 18.10
C LYS A 407 -14.36 10.58 16.66
N PHE A 408 -13.14 10.09 16.47
CA PHE A 408 -12.60 9.79 15.14
C PHE A 408 -13.48 8.79 14.38
N MET A 409 -13.80 7.64 14.98
CA MET A 409 -14.61 6.60 14.33
C MET A 409 -16.02 7.09 14.01
N THR A 410 -16.62 7.85 14.91
CA THR A 410 -17.94 8.47 14.70
C THR A 410 -17.90 9.49 13.57
N SER A 411 -16.86 10.33 13.52
CA SER A 411 -16.66 11.32 12.44
C SER A 411 -16.44 10.64 11.10
N TYR A 412 -15.62 9.60 11.06
CA TYR A 412 -15.40 8.82 9.84
C TYR A 412 -16.71 8.16 9.37
N TYR A 413 -17.48 7.54 10.26
CA TYR A 413 -18.79 6.97 9.92
C TYR A 413 -19.76 8.02 9.37
N LYS A 414 -19.79 9.26 9.93
CA LYS A 414 -20.61 10.37 9.46
C LYS A 414 -20.33 10.79 8.02
N THR A 415 -19.10 10.61 7.52
CA THR A 415 -18.78 10.88 6.10
C THR A 415 -19.57 10.00 5.15
N TYR A 416 -20.05 8.84 5.64
CA TYR A 416 -20.89 7.88 4.92
C TYR A 416 -22.35 7.91 5.40
N SER A 417 -22.83 9.06 5.93
CA SER A 417 -24.27 9.29 6.16
C SER A 417 -25.07 9.19 4.86
N TRP A 418 -26.35 8.88 4.95
CA TRP A 418 -27.22 8.74 3.77
C TRP A 418 -27.23 10.01 2.90
N ILE A 419 -27.22 11.19 3.53
CA ILE A 419 -27.16 12.48 2.84
C ILE A 419 -25.85 12.60 2.06
N ASN A 420 -24.72 12.30 2.69
CA ASN A 420 -23.41 12.37 2.03
C ASN A 420 -23.28 11.34 0.91
N ILE A 421 -23.81 10.13 1.09
CA ILE A 421 -23.84 9.11 0.03
C ILE A 421 -24.69 9.59 -1.14
N ALA A 422 -25.91 10.06 -0.90
CA ALA A 422 -26.81 10.55 -1.95
C ALA A 422 -26.19 11.70 -2.75
N ASN A 423 -25.62 12.70 -2.05
CA ASN A 423 -24.93 13.81 -2.69
C ASN A 423 -23.72 13.36 -3.50
N ARG A 424 -22.91 12.45 -2.97
CA ARG A 424 -21.75 11.89 -3.64
C ARG A 424 -22.14 11.13 -4.91
N VAL A 425 -23.16 10.28 -4.83
CA VAL A 425 -23.70 9.54 -6.00
C VAL A 425 -24.27 10.49 -7.05
N LYS A 426 -24.97 11.55 -6.62
CA LYS A 426 -25.52 12.56 -7.54
C LYS A 426 -24.44 13.27 -8.35
N HIS A 427 -23.33 13.65 -7.72
CA HIS A 427 -22.32 14.55 -8.28
C HIS A 427 -21.12 13.85 -8.91
N ASN A 428 -20.88 12.55 -8.65
CA ASN A 428 -19.76 11.83 -9.25
C ASN A 428 -20.17 11.09 -10.54
N PRO A 429 -19.24 10.91 -11.51
CA PRO A 429 -19.55 10.33 -12.81
C PRO A 429 -19.91 8.84 -12.73
N TYR A 430 -19.29 8.07 -11.83
CA TYR A 430 -19.49 6.62 -11.69
C TYR A 430 -20.50 6.28 -10.60
N LYS A 431 -21.76 6.67 -10.81
CA LYS A 431 -22.84 6.62 -9.80
C LYS A 431 -23.00 5.26 -9.12
N LEU A 432 -23.10 4.18 -9.91
CA LEU A 432 -23.29 2.84 -9.37
C LEU A 432 -22.07 2.35 -8.57
N LEU A 433 -20.87 2.57 -9.08
CA LEU A 433 -19.63 2.23 -8.39
C LEU A 433 -19.53 3.00 -7.07
N ASN A 434 -19.84 4.31 -7.09
CA ASN A 434 -19.82 5.14 -5.89
C ASN A 434 -20.83 4.66 -4.84
N LEU A 435 -22.04 4.29 -5.27
CA LEU A 435 -23.07 3.75 -4.37
C LEU A 435 -22.59 2.45 -3.70
N ILE A 436 -22.14 1.48 -4.50
CA ILE A 436 -21.68 0.18 -3.99
C ILE A 436 -20.51 0.37 -3.02
N THR A 437 -19.50 1.16 -3.40
CA THR A 437 -18.33 1.45 -2.56
C THR A 437 -18.76 2.15 -1.27
N SER A 438 -19.61 3.17 -1.35
CA SER A 438 -20.09 3.90 -0.17
C SER A 438 -20.87 3.03 0.81
N LEU A 439 -21.73 2.13 0.31
CA LEU A 439 -22.46 1.20 1.15
C LEU A 439 -21.54 0.17 1.83
N ALA A 440 -20.54 -0.33 1.12
CA ALA A 440 -19.54 -1.23 1.69
C ALA A 440 -18.74 -0.56 2.82
N PHE A 441 -18.27 0.68 2.60
CA PHE A 441 -17.60 1.46 3.65
C PHE A 441 -18.52 1.75 4.83
N LYS A 442 -19.75 2.18 4.59
CA LYS A 442 -20.73 2.43 5.65
C LYS A 442 -20.95 1.21 6.54
N LYS A 443 -21.10 0.03 5.91
CA LYS A 443 -21.27 -1.24 6.66
C LYS A 443 -20.04 -1.53 7.51
N ASN A 444 -18.85 -1.51 6.90
CA ASN A 444 -17.60 -1.82 7.59
C ASN A 444 -17.34 -0.86 8.77
N LEU A 445 -17.48 0.45 8.54
CA LEU A 445 -17.27 1.45 9.60
C LEU A 445 -18.28 1.31 10.73
N LYS A 446 -19.54 0.93 10.43
CA LYS A 446 -20.54 0.65 11.46
C LYS A 446 -20.16 -0.56 12.32
N GLU A 447 -19.67 -1.63 11.68
CA GLU A 447 -19.22 -2.83 12.39
C GLU A 447 -18.02 -2.52 13.31
N GLN A 448 -17.04 -1.75 12.80
CA GLN A 448 -15.87 -1.33 13.60
C GLN A 448 -16.28 -0.43 14.77
N LEU A 449 -17.16 0.56 14.55
CA LEU A 449 -17.65 1.46 15.60
C LEU A 449 -18.41 0.68 16.68
N ASN A 450 -19.34 -0.20 16.29
CA ASN A 450 -20.08 -1.02 17.24
C ASN A 450 -19.15 -1.92 18.08
N THR A 451 -18.14 -2.52 17.45
CA THR A 451 -17.14 -3.35 18.15
C THR A 451 -16.35 -2.51 19.15
N PHE A 452 -15.93 -1.32 18.76
CA PHE A 452 -15.21 -0.39 19.66
C PHE A 452 -16.08 0.02 20.85
N GLU A 453 -17.32 0.44 20.61
CA GLU A 453 -18.27 0.84 21.65
C GLU A 453 -18.57 -0.32 22.64
N CYS A 454 -18.73 -1.53 22.12
CA CYS A 454 -18.93 -2.73 22.95
C CYS A 454 -17.72 -3.00 23.84
N ASN A 455 -16.51 -2.96 23.27
CA ASN A 455 -15.27 -3.24 24.01
C ASN A 455 -14.98 -2.22 25.13
N HIS A 456 -15.49 -1.00 25.00
CA HIS A 456 -15.25 0.08 25.96
C HIS A 456 -16.51 0.44 26.78
N ASN A 457 -17.57 -0.38 26.72
CA ASN A 457 -18.85 -0.15 27.44
C ASN A 457 -19.45 1.25 27.19
N ILE A 458 -19.26 1.80 26.00
CA ILE A 458 -19.81 3.08 25.62
C ILE A 458 -21.32 2.89 25.32
N ARG A 459 -22.18 3.41 26.20
CA ARG A 459 -23.65 3.38 25.99
C ARG A 459 -24.02 4.35 24.86
N THR A 460 -24.34 3.82 23.69
CA THR A 460 -24.97 4.62 22.64
C THR A 460 -26.43 4.89 23.04
N THR A 461 -26.78 6.13 23.33
CA THR A 461 -28.15 6.59 23.19
C THR A 461 -28.54 6.39 21.72
N ARG A 462 -29.35 5.36 21.46
CA ARG A 462 -29.90 5.06 20.13
C ARG A 462 -30.71 6.28 19.63
N SER A 463 -30.07 7.16 18.88
CA SER A 463 -30.73 8.12 17.98
C SER A 463 -29.74 8.77 17.03
N ILE A 464 -29.19 7.99 16.08
CA ILE A 464 -28.72 8.56 14.82
C ILE A 464 -29.60 7.93 13.75
N LYS A 465 -30.76 8.60 13.52
CA LYS A 465 -31.63 8.36 12.36
C LYS A 465 -30.97 8.88 11.08
#